data_74774add545189d25e84d1fdba11264f
#
_entry.id   74774add545189d25e84d1fdba11264f
#
_cell.length_a   1.000
_cell.length_b   1.000
_cell.length_c   1.000
_cell.angle_alpha   90.00
_cell.angle_beta   90.00
_cell.angle_gamma   90.00
#
_symmetry.space_group_name_H-M   'P 1'
#
loop_
_entity.id
_entity.type
_entity.pdbx_description
1 polymer ?
#
loop_
_entity_poly.entity_id
_entity_poly.type
_entity_poly.pdbx_seq_one_letter_code
_entity_poly.pdbx_strand_id
1 'polypeptide(L)'
;MTYKTPLLLAIGVLAATNANASECGTVTIADMNWNSATLIANVDRFILEHGYGCDAELIPGDTMPTGTSMIEKGQPDVAPELWSNSLKDALDKGVEEKRLRYAGKALVDGGEEGFWIPAYLVKQYPEMKTIEGVKKHAKLFSHPEDKAKSAFYSCPAGWNCQISAGNLFKAMDLAGSGFDIIDPGSSAGLSGSIAKAYEREEAWFGYYWAPTAVLGKYDMVKVDFGSGVDEKEFVSCTTQADCENPKPTMYPPSPVHTITTEEFASRSPAAYNYFTKRGFTNADMNQLLAWMEDNQADGEETMFHFLENYPQIWTAWVPQDVAKKVQGAL
;
A
#
# COMPACT_ATOMS: atom_id res chain seq x y z
N MET A 1 -80.12 14.00 -37.95
CA MET A 1 -78.83 14.70 -38.03
C MET A 1 -77.94 14.14 -36.90
N THR A 2 -77.01 13.22 -37.24
CA THR A 2 -76.16 12.52 -36.31
C THR A 2 -74.75 13.02 -36.50
N TYR A 3 -74.21 13.76 -35.56
CA TYR A 3 -72.82 14.23 -35.54
C TYR A 3 -71.88 13.10 -35.07
N LYS A 4 -70.95 12.68 -35.92
CA LYS A 4 -69.85 11.78 -35.56
C LYS A 4 -68.62 12.62 -35.16
N THR A 5 -68.22 12.51 -33.94
CA THR A 5 -66.96 13.13 -33.41
C THR A 5 -65.79 12.19 -33.71
N PRO A 6 -64.65 12.62 -34.30
CA PRO A 6 -63.50 11.76 -34.44
C PRO A 6 -62.66 11.73 -33.15
N LEU A 7 -62.33 10.52 -32.71
CA LEU A 7 -61.42 10.22 -31.58
C LEU A 7 -59.99 10.35 -32.07
N LEU A 8 -59.27 11.37 -31.60
CA LEU A 8 -57.84 11.57 -31.86
C LEU A 8 -57.03 10.66 -30.91
N LEU A 9 -56.42 9.62 -31.44
CA LEU A 9 -55.44 8.79 -30.71
C LEU A 9 -54.12 9.55 -30.66
N ALA A 10 -53.75 10.03 -29.47
CA ALA A 10 -52.42 10.57 -29.21
C ALA A 10 -51.44 9.38 -28.94
N ILE A 11 -50.57 9.11 -29.92
CA ILE A 11 -49.47 8.16 -29.75
C ILE A 11 -48.36 8.88 -28.98
N GLY A 12 -48.28 8.56 -27.67
CA GLY A 12 -47.14 8.98 -26.82
C GLY A 12 -45.88 8.21 -27.24
N VAL A 13 -44.95 8.89 -27.84
CA VAL A 13 -43.59 8.35 -28.03
C VAL A 13 -42.88 8.39 -26.70
N LEU A 14 -42.78 7.23 -26.02
CA LEU A 14 -41.87 7.02 -24.88
C LEU A 14 -40.43 7.07 -25.46
N ALA A 15 -39.78 8.19 -25.27
CA ALA A 15 -38.31 8.26 -25.42
C ALA A 15 -37.69 7.37 -24.31
N ALA A 16 -37.30 6.16 -24.66
CA ALA A 16 -36.44 5.35 -23.82
C ALA A 16 -35.10 6.10 -23.71
N THR A 17 -34.87 6.74 -22.58
CA THR A 17 -33.54 7.18 -22.19
C THR A 17 -32.73 5.90 -21.95
N ASN A 18 -31.88 5.55 -22.93
CA ASN A 18 -30.83 4.59 -22.69
C ASN A 18 -29.93 5.20 -21.61
N ALA A 19 -30.15 4.83 -20.36
CA ALA A 19 -29.13 4.90 -19.35
C ALA A 19 -28.04 3.95 -19.86
N ASN A 20 -26.96 4.49 -20.42
CA ASN A 20 -25.76 3.72 -20.67
C ASN A 20 -25.29 3.24 -19.29
N ALA A 21 -25.63 2.01 -18.96
CA ALA A 21 -24.92 1.31 -17.88
C ALA A 21 -23.44 1.37 -18.28
N SER A 22 -22.58 1.81 -17.36
CA SER A 22 -21.15 1.85 -17.60
C SER A 22 -20.69 0.45 -18.05
N GLU A 23 -19.87 0.38 -19.12
CA GLU A 23 -19.45 -0.92 -19.69
C GLU A 23 -18.77 -1.83 -18.66
N CYS A 24 -18.26 -1.25 -17.53
CA CYS A 24 -17.60 -2.03 -16.49
C CYS A 24 -18.34 -2.04 -15.12
N GLY A 25 -19.47 -1.34 -14.99
CA GLY A 25 -20.26 -1.30 -13.75
C GLY A 25 -19.53 -0.59 -12.60
N THR A 26 -20.00 -0.83 -11.37
CA THR A 26 -19.34 -0.33 -10.17
C THR A 26 -18.09 -1.15 -9.87
N VAL A 27 -16.98 -0.46 -9.54
CA VAL A 27 -15.70 -1.05 -9.17
C VAL A 27 -15.25 -0.50 -7.83
N THR A 28 -15.09 -1.36 -6.84
CA THR A 28 -14.60 -0.99 -5.52
C THR A 28 -13.08 -1.16 -5.44
N ILE A 29 -12.38 -0.10 -5.03
CA ILE A 29 -10.91 -0.04 -4.97
C ILE A 29 -10.50 0.22 -3.52
N ALA A 30 -9.62 -0.61 -2.96
CA ALA A 30 -9.10 -0.36 -1.62
C ALA A 30 -8.19 0.88 -1.62
N ASP A 31 -8.53 1.87 -0.82
CA ASP A 31 -7.68 3.01 -0.47
C ASP A 31 -7.00 2.71 0.87
N MET A 32 -5.77 2.23 0.79
CA MET A 32 -5.01 1.84 1.97
C MET A 32 -4.31 3.06 2.57
N ASN A 33 -4.16 3.09 3.89
CA ASN A 33 -3.82 4.27 4.68
C ASN A 33 -2.34 4.68 4.68
N TRP A 34 -1.65 4.56 3.53
CA TRP A 34 -0.30 5.10 3.33
C TRP A 34 -0.16 5.75 1.95
N ASN A 35 0.77 6.69 1.83
CA ASN A 35 0.83 7.65 0.74
C ASN A 35 0.91 7.03 -0.66
N SER A 36 1.76 6.00 -0.89
CA SER A 36 1.85 5.37 -2.21
C SER A 36 0.55 4.67 -2.61
N ALA A 37 -0.08 3.96 -1.67
CA ALA A 37 -1.34 3.27 -1.94
C ALA A 37 -2.48 4.24 -2.24
N THR A 38 -2.61 5.32 -1.45
CA THR A 38 -3.61 6.37 -1.69
C THR A 38 -3.40 7.04 -3.05
N LEU A 39 -2.16 7.36 -3.42
CA LEU A 39 -1.85 7.87 -4.76
C LEU A 39 -2.28 6.88 -5.84
N ILE A 40 -1.88 5.61 -5.73
CA ILE A 40 -2.21 4.57 -6.72
C ILE A 40 -3.72 4.36 -6.82
N ALA A 41 -4.43 4.31 -5.69
CA ALA A 41 -5.88 4.13 -5.67
C ALA A 41 -6.61 5.28 -6.38
N ASN A 42 -6.17 6.53 -6.21
CA ASN A 42 -6.72 7.68 -6.92
C ASN A 42 -6.41 7.65 -8.42
N VAL A 43 -5.19 7.26 -8.80
CA VAL A 43 -4.81 7.06 -10.23
C VAL A 43 -5.69 5.99 -10.86
N ASP A 44 -5.87 4.86 -10.19
CA ASP A 44 -6.71 3.76 -10.67
C ASP A 44 -8.17 4.18 -10.81
N ARG A 45 -8.73 4.88 -9.80
CA ARG A 45 -10.08 5.45 -9.85
C ARG A 45 -10.26 6.35 -11.07
N PHE A 46 -9.40 7.34 -11.23
CA PHE A 46 -9.52 8.34 -12.31
C PHE A 46 -9.44 7.69 -13.70
N ILE A 47 -8.50 6.76 -13.89
CA ILE A 47 -8.35 6.05 -15.17
C ILE A 47 -9.56 5.14 -15.45
N LEU A 48 -10.10 4.47 -14.44
CA LEU A 48 -11.29 3.63 -14.60
C LEU A 48 -12.53 4.45 -14.94
N GLU A 49 -12.75 5.56 -14.24
CA GLU A 49 -13.90 6.45 -14.49
C GLU A 49 -13.85 7.08 -15.87
N HIS A 50 -12.78 7.81 -16.15
CA HIS A 50 -12.68 8.63 -17.38
C HIS A 50 -12.21 7.84 -18.61
N GLY A 51 -11.40 6.81 -18.41
CA GLY A 51 -10.87 5.99 -19.49
C GLY A 51 -11.80 4.86 -19.91
N TYR A 52 -12.32 4.12 -18.94
CA TYR A 52 -13.12 2.92 -19.17
C TYR A 52 -14.61 3.11 -18.89
N GLY A 53 -15.03 4.25 -18.33
CA GLY A 53 -16.43 4.54 -18.02
C GLY A 53 -16.98 3.69 -16.87
N CYS A 54 -16.14 3.26 -15.93
CA CYS A 54 -16.57 2.58 -14.74
C CYS A 54 -17.17 3.57 -13.73
N ASP A 55 -17.94 3.08 -12.78
CA ASP A 55 -18.35 3.77 -11.57
C ASP A 55 -17.41 3.30 -10.43
N ALA A 56 -16.29 4.03 -10.24
CA ALA A 56 -15.21 3.58 -9.36
C ALA A 56 -15.29 4.23 -7.98
N GLU A 57 -15.32 3.42 -6.93
CA GLU A 57 -15.44 3.85 -5.54
C GLU A 57 -14.18 3.48 -4.73
N LEU A 58 -13.61 4.46 -4.00
CA LEU A 58 -12.55 4.21 -3.03
C LEU A 58 -13.14 3.74 -1.71
N ILE A 59 -12.63 2.61 -1.20
CA ILE A 59 -13.07 2.03 0.07
C ILE A 59 -11.86 1.99 1.02
N PRO A 60 -11.96 2.58 2.23
CA PRO A 60 -10.87 2.52 3.20
C PRO A 60 -10.42 1.10 3.47
N GLY A 61 -9.11 0.88 3.48
CA GLY A 61 -8.52 -0.43 3.66
C GLY A 61 -7.17 -0.43 4.36
N ASP A 62 -6.75 -1.62 4.70
CA ASP A 62 -5.41 -1.98 5.21
C ASP A 62 -5.02 -3.34 4.66
N THR A 63 -3.74 -3.69 4.67
CA THR A 63 -3.24 -4.93 4.05
C THR A 63 -4.00 -6.18 4.50
N MET A 64 -4.07 -6.43 5.82
CA MET A 64 -4.65 -7.66 6.35
C MET A 64 -6.17 -7.71 6.22
N PRO A 65 -6.94 -6.68 6.63
CA PRO A 65 -8.40 -6.67 6.47
C PRO A 65 -8.84 -6.73 5.01
N THR A 66 -8.17 -5.99 4.12
CA THR A 66 -8.50 -5.96 2.69
C THR A 66 -8.25 -7.32 2.03
N GLY A 67 -7.06 -7.88 2.21
CA GLY A 67 -6.72 -9.19 1.64
C GLY A 67 -7.66 -10.30 2.14
N THR A 68 -7.96 -10.33 3.44
CA THR A 68 -8.90 -11.28 4.04
C THR A 68 -10.31 -11.10 3.46
N SER A 69 -10.81 -9.86 3.36
CA SER A 69 -12.14 -9.58 2.80
C SER A 69 -12.25 -10.00 1.33
N MET A 70 -11.23 -9.74 0.52
CA MET A 70 -11.19 -10.19 -0.88
C MET A 70 -11.23 -11.72 -0.99
N ILE A 71 -10.48 -12.43 -0.13
CA ILE A 71 -10.44 -13.90 -0.10
C ILE A 71 -11.80 -14.47 0.33
N GLU A 72 -12.41 -13.93 1.38
CA GLU A 72 -13.61 -14.50 1.99
C GLU A 72 -14.91 -14.03 1.34
N LYS A 73 -14.98 -12.74 0.97
CA LYS A 73 -16.21 -12.07 0.54
C LYS A 73 -16.19 -11.62 -0.92
N GLY A 74 -15.03 -11.66 -1.60
CA GLY A 74 -14.88 -11.14 -2.95
C GLY A 74 -14.98 -9.61 -3.04
N GLN A 75 -14.62 -8.89 -1.97
CA GLN A 75 -14.68 -7.42 -1.90
C GLN A 75 -13.50 -6.88 -1.08
N PRO A 76 -12.94 -5.69 -1.45
CA PRO A 76 -13.22 -4.94 -2.67
C PRO A 76 -12.81 -5.66 -3.96
N ASP A 77 -13.18 -5.11 -5.13
CA ASP A 77 -12.82 -5.66 -6.45
C ASP A 77 -11.31 -5.61 -6.70
N VAL A 78 -10.65 -4.55 -6.23
CA VAL A 78 -9.24 -4.26 -6.47
C VAL A 78 -8.54 -3.85 -5.17
N ALA A 79 -7.40 -4.48 -4.89
CA ALA A 79 -6.38 -3.99 -3.95
C ALA A 79 -5.18 -3.48 -4.77
N PRO A 80 -5.02 -2.16 -4.95
CA PRO A 80 -4.05 -1.58 -5.87
C PRO A 80 -2.60 -1.84 -5.50
N GLU A 81 -2.30 -1.80 -4.19
CA GLU A 81 -0.96 -1.97 -3.62
C GLU A 81 -1.01 -2.91 -2.42
N LEU A 82 -0.95 -4.22 -2.67
CA LEU A 82 -0.93 -5.23 -1.62
C LEU A 82 0.48 -5.79 -1.42
N TRP A 83 1.03 -5.62 -0.22
CA TRP A 83 2.29 -6.20 0.23
C TRP A 83 2.05 -7.67 0.59
N SER A 84 2.37 -8.56 -0.35
CA SER A 84 1.78 -9.89 -0.39
C SER A 84 2.47 -10.95 0.48
N ASN A 85 3.67 -10.69 1.03
CA ASN A 85 4.44 -11.71 1.76
C ASN A 85 3.67 -12.39 2.90
N SER A 86 2.97 -11.60 3.72
CA SER A 86 2.25 -12.13 4.91
C SER A 86 0.94 -12.83 4.58
N LEU A 87 0.42 -12.63 3.38
CA LEU A 87 -0.83 -13.24 2.91
C LEU A 87 -0.59 -14.24 1.78
N LYS A 88 0.68 -14.53 1.44
CA LYS A 88 1.04 -15.28 0.24
C LYS A 88 0.27 -16.59 0.10
N ASP A 89 0.27 -17.43 1.10
CA ASP A 89 -0.38 -18.74 1.05
C ASP A 89 -1.90 -18.61 0.88
N ALA A 90 -2.52 -17.63 1.55
CA ALA A 90 -3.95 -17.38 1.44
C ALA A 90 -4.33 -16.79 0.07
N LEU A 91 -3.51 -15.89 -0.48
CA LEU A 91 -3.70 -15.32 -1.82
C LEU A 91 -3.51 -16.41 -2.90
N ASP A 92 -2.46 -17.20 -2.80
CA ASP A 92 -2.19 -18.31 -3.75
C ASP A 92 -3.35 -19.31 -3.78
N LYS A 93 -3.87 -19.68 -2.60
CA LYS A 93 -5.08 -20.50 -2.49
C LYS A 93 -6.30 -19.82 -3.13
N GLY A 94 -6.50 -18.52 -2.89
CA GLY A 94 -7.59 -17.76 -3.52
C GLY A 94 -7.49 -17.75 -5.05
N VAL A 95 -6.28 -17.72 -5.60
CA VAL A 95 -6.03 -17.80 -7.04
C VAL A 95 -6.30 -19.23 -7.57
N GLU A 96 -5.81 -20.28 -6.88
CA GLU A 96 -6.10 -21.68 -7.24
C GLU A 96 -7.61 -21.97 -7.25
N GLU A 97 -8.34 -21.42 -6.30
CA GLU A 97 -9.80 -21.54 -6.18
C GLU A 97 -10.56 -20.62 -7.16
N LYS A 98 -9.87 -19.87 -8.01
CA LYS A 98 -10.43 -18.91 -8.98
C LYS A 98 -11.33 -17.86 -8.32
N ARG A 99 -10.91 -17.34 -7.19
CA ARG A 99 -11.54 -16.20 -6.50
C ARG A 99 -10.78 -14.91 -6.73
N LEU A 100 -9.44 -14.99 -6.86
CA LEU A 100 -8.55 -13.87 -7.01
C LEU A 100 -7.63 -14.02 -8.22
N ARG A 101 -7.01 -12.90 -8.62
CA ARG A 101 -5.89 -12.86 -9.59
C ARG A 101 -4.80 -11.93 -9.10
N TYR A 102 -3.54 -12.35 -9.27
CA TYR A 102 -2.41 -11.42 -9.33
C TYR A 102 -2.49 -10.70 -10.68
N ALA A 103 -2.87 -9.41 -10.69
CA ALA A 103 -2.98 -8.66 -11.93
C ALA A 103 -1.61 -8.18 -12.42
N GLY A 104 -0.87 -7.45 -11.57
CA GLY A 104 0.46 -6.94 -11.89
C GLY A 104 1.25 -6.60 -10.64
N LYS A 105 2.49 -6.09 -10.84
CA LYS A 105 3.29 -5.52 -9.76
C LYS A 105 2.95 -4.04 -9.61
N ALA A 106 2.43 -3.64 -8.47
CA ALA A 106 2.16 -2.24 -8.16
C ALA A 106 3.46 -1.43 -8.09
N LEU A 107 4.47 -1.99 -7.40
CA LEU A 107 5.85 -1.52 -7.40
C LEU A 107 6.71 -2.55 -8.15
N VAL A 108 7.22 -2.19 -9.33
CA VAL A 108 7.89 -3.15 -10.22
C VAL A 108 9.20 -3.68 -9.64
N ASP A 109 9.87 -2.86 -8.83
CA ASP A 109 11.12 -3.21 -8.14
C ASP A 109 10.87 -3.92 -6.80
N GLY A 110 9.60 -3.97 -6.36
CA GLY A 110 9.20 -4.45 -5.04
C GLY A 110 9.45 -3.44 -3.94
N GLY A 111 9.15 -3.84 -2.70
CA GLY A 111 9.40 -3.05 -1.49
C GLY A 111 10.58 -3.57 -0.69
N GLU A 112 11.15 -2.71 0.12
CA GLU A 112 12.18 -3.05 1.09
C GLU A 112 11.66 -2.75 2.51
N GLU A 113 11.66 -3.75 3.38
CA GLU A 113 11.23 -3.62 4.77
C GLU A 113 12.41 -3.86 5.71
N GLY A 114 12.37 -3.29 6.91
CA GLY A 114 13.40 -3.53 7.89
C GLY A 114 13.24 -2.74 9.18
N PHE A 115 14.20 -2.91 10.08
CA PHE A 115 14.38 -2.02 11.21
C PHE A 115 15.46 -1.01 10.88
N TRP A 116 15.21 0.24 11.19
CA TRP A 116 16.04 1.36 10.77
C TRP A 116 16.44 2.25 11.94
N ILE A 117 17.57 2.92 11.78
CA ILE A 117 18.07 3.96 12.69
C ILE A 117 18.62 5.15 11.88
N PRO A 118 18.64 6.36 12.42
CA PRO A 118 19.29 7.51 11.78
C PRO A 118 20.78 7.28 11.53
N ALA A 119 21.27 7.68 10.35
CA ALA A 119 22.67 7.49 9.96
C ALA A 119 23.67 8.21 10.87
N TYR A 120 23.29 9.33 11.49
CA TYR A 120 24.16 10.03 12.47
C TYR A 120 24.46 9.16 13.70
N LEU A 121 23.58 8.25 14.10
CA LEU A 121 23.85 7.29 15.17
C LEU A 121 24.95 6.31 14.78
N VAL A 122 24.92 5.81 13.54
CA VAL A 122 25.96 4.90 13.03
C VAL A 122 27.29 5.62 12.88
N LYS A 123 27.29 6.91 12.52
CA LYS A 123 28.53 7.73 12.50
C LYS A 123 29.14 7.88 13.89
N GLN A 124 28.29 8.03 14.92
CA GLN A 124 28.74 8.19 16.31
C GLN A 124 29.08 6.83 16.98
N TYR A 125 28.30 5.80 16.66
CA TYR A 125 28.41 4.44 17.21
C TYR A 125 28.36 3.41 16.08
N PRO A 126 29.50 3.13 15.41
CA PRO A 126 29.52 2.28 14.20
C PRO A 126 28.95 0.87 14.39
N GLU A 127 28.96 0.33 15.61
CA GLU A 127 28.39 -0.97 15.94
C GLU A 127 26.86 -0.99 15.85
N MET A 128 26.16 0.15 15.92
CA MET A 128 24.71 0.23 15.82
C MET A 128 24.15 -0.15 14.45
N LYS A 129 24.98 -0.32 13.43
CA LYS A 129 24.55 -0.93 12.17
C LYS A 129 24.05 -2.38 12.33
N THR A 130 24.29 -2.99 13.50
CA THR A 130 23.81 -4.32 13.87
C THR A 130 22.84 -4.26 15.03
N ILE A 131 21.95 -5.25 15.13
CA ILE A 131 20.98 -5.33 16.22
C ILE A 131 21.64 -5.44 17.60
N GLU A 132 22.76 -6.15 17.70
CA GLU A 132 23.51 -6.25 18.95
C GLU A 132 24.11 -4.90 19.38
N GLY A 133 24.55 -4.10 18.41
CA GLY A 133 25.00 -2.72 18.68
C GLY A 133 23.86 -1.82 19.15
N VAL A 134 22.66 -1.93 18.57
CA VAL A 134 21.45 -1.21 19.00
C VAL A 134 21.08 -1.62 20.44
N LYS A 135 21.05 -2.91 20.74
CA LYS A 135 20.77 -3.45 22.10
C LYS A 135 21.76 -2.92 23.15
N LYS A 136 23.03 -2.87 22.81
CA LYS A 136 24.10 -2.34 23.70
C LYS A 136 23.87 -0.87 24.08
N HIS A 137 23.28 -0.11 23.17
CA HIS A 137 23.01 1.32 23.33
C HIS A 137 21.52 1.63 23.59
N ALA A 138 20.74 0.67 24.06
CA ALA A 138 19.29 0.78 24.24
C ALA A 138 18.86 2.08 24.96
N LYS A 139 19.60 2.51 25.98
CA LYS A 139 19.28 3.71 26.78
C LYS A 139 19.26 5.02 26.00
N LEU A 140 19.80 5.07 24.79
CA LEU A 140 19.72 6.26 23.92
C LEU A 140 18.31 6.44 23.35
N PHE A 141 17.56 5.35 23.17
CA PHE A 141 16.23 5.35 22.55
C PHE A 141 15.14 5.62 23.59
N SER A 142 15.01 6.88 24.01
CA SER A 142 14.10 7.26 25.10
C SER A 142 12.64 6.94 24.76
N HIS A 143 11.97 6.19 25.63
CA HIS A 143 10.54 5.96 25.52
C HIS A 143 9.75 7.24 25.84
N PRO A 144 8.72 7.62 25.05
CA PRO A 144 8.00 8.88 25.23
C PRO A 144 7.24 8.96 26.58
N GLU A 145 6.72 7.84 27.06
CA GLU A 145 5.86 7.77 28.25
C GLU A 145 6.59 7.17 29.48
N ASP A 146 7.53 6.26 29.30
CA ASP A 146 8.24 5.56 30.39
C ASP A 146 9.75 5.74 30.29
N LYS A 147 10.31 6.63 31.10
CA LYS A 147 11.75 6.92 31.13
C LYS A 147 12.66 5.73 31.54
N ALA A 148 12.08 4.68 32.10
CA ALA A 148 12.83 3.47 32.45
C ALA A 148 13.03 2.52 31.26
N LYS A 149 12.27 2.72 30.18
CA LYS A 149 12.28 1.88 28.99
C LYS A 149 12.89 2.59 27.78
N SER A 150 13.20 1.80 26.77
CA SER A 150 13.64 2.27 25.45
C SER A 150 12.54 2.04 24.43
N ALA A 151 12.42 2.94 23.44
CA ALA A 151 11.38 2.88 22.42
C ALA A 151 11.81 2.05 21.22
N PHE A 152 10.96 1.13 20.78
CA PHE A 152 10.95 0.53 19.47
C PHE A 152 9.64 0.91 18.76
N TYR A 153 9.71 1.75 17.73
CA TYR A 153 8.53 2.12 16.94
C TYR A 153 8.16 0.99 15.99
N SER A 154 7.03 0.37 16.24
CA SER A 154 6.53 -0.75 15.45
C SER A 154 5.69 -0.27 14.26
N CYS A 155 5.01 -1.17 13.65
CA CYS A 155 4.12 -0.97 12.54
C CYS A 155 2.70 -0.63 13.04
N PRO A 156 1.95 0.25 12.36
CA PRO A 156 0.56 0.51 12.71
C PRO A 156 -0.30 -0.76 12.74
N ALA A 157 -1.32 -0.75 13.59
CA ALA A 157 -2.29 -1.84 13.65
C ALA A 157 -3.02 -2.02 12.31
N GLY A 158 -3.27 -3.27 11.92
CA GLY A 158 -3.94 -3.60 10.65
C GLY A 158 -2.98 -3.81 9.46
N TRP A 159 -1.73 -3.37 9.58
CA TRP A 159 -0.72 -3.67 8.57
C TRP A 159 -0.12 -5.06 8.79
N ASN A 160 0.35 -5.69 7.72
CA ASN A 160 1.02 -7.00 7.79
C ASN A 160 2.28 -6.98 8.67
N CYS A 161 3.03 -5.89 8.61
CA CYS A 161 4.26 -5.72 9.37
C CYS A 161 4.06 -5.62 10.89
N GLN A 162 2.85 -5.38 11.39
CA GLN A 162 2.58 -5.42 12.82
C GLN A 162 2.95 -6.78 13.42
N ILE A 163 2.55 -7.86 12.74
CA ILE A 163 2.84 -9.23 13.18
C ILE A 163 4.32 -9.53 13.02
N SER A 164 4.89 -9.26 11.85
CA SER A 164 6.30 -9.59 11.58
C SER A 164 7.27 -8.80 12.45
N ALA A 165 7.03 -7.49 12.66
CA ALA A 165 7.86 -6.68 13.55
C ALA A 165 7.75 -7.13 15.00
N GLY A 166 6.54 -7.49 15.46
CA GLY A 166 6.32 -8.04 16.79
C GLY A 166 7.03 -9.38 17.03
N ASN A 167 6.98 -10.29 16.06
CA ASN A 167 7.68 -11.56 16.12
C ASN A 167 9.20 -11.39 16.05
N LEU A 168 9.71 -10.49 15.21
CA LEU A 168 11.16 -10.18 15.19
C LEU A 168 11.62 -9.46 16.45
N PHE A 169 10.80 -8.59 17.02
CA PHE A 169 11.07 -8.00 18.34
C PHE A 169 11.26 -9.09 19.42
N LYS A 170 10.38 -10.10 19.41
CA LYS A 170 10.47 -11.26 20.33
C LYS A 170 11.69 -12.12 19.99
N ALA A 171 11.91 -12.44 18.71
CA ALA A 171 13.02 -13.31 18.28
C ALA A 171 14.41 -12.77 18.65
N MET A 172 14.57 -11.44 18.66
CA MET A 172 15.82 -10.76 19.00
C MET A 172 15.94 -10.39 20.48
N ASP A 173 14.96 -10.77 21.30
CA ASP A 173 14.91 -10.46 22.75
C ASP A 173 15.11 -8.95 23.03
N LEU A 174 14.38 -8.10 22.29
CA LEU A 174 14.47 -6.65 22.48
C LEU A 174 13.87 -6.22 23.82
N ALA A 175 12.82 -6.91 24.28
CA ALA A 175 12.24 -6.67 25.60
C ALA A 175 13.27 -6.93 26.73
N GLY A 176 14.03 -8.03 26.66
CA GLY A 176 15.12 -8.32 27.59
C GLY A 176 16.25 -7.30 27.56
N SER A 177 16.39 -6.57 26.46
CA SER A 177 17.33 -5.46 26.30
C SER A 177 16.77 -4.10 26.74
N GLY A 178 15.53 -4.05 27.26
CA GLY A 178 14.88 -2.86 27.81
C GLY A 178 14.01 -2.08 26.83
N PHE A 179 13.80 -2.57 25.62
CA PHE A 179 12.89 -1.95 24.67
C PHE A 179 11.42 -2.29 24.97
N ASP A 180 10.55 -1.34 24.66
CA ASP A 180 9.10 -1.50 24.63
C ASP A 180 8.56 -1.10 23.25
N ILE A 181 7.48 -1.76 22.83
CA ILE A 181 6.86 -1.52 21.53
C ILE A 181 5.99 -0.26 21.61
N ILE A 182 6.23 0.67 20.68
CA ILE A 182 5.37 1.84 20.48
C ILE A 182 4.53 1.60 19.22
N ASP A 183 3.22 1.62 19.38
CA ASP A 183 2.28 1.70 18.26
C ASP A 183 2.23 3.16 17.77
N PRO A 184 2.63 3.45 16.53
CA PRO A 184 2.60 4.82 16.00
C PRO A 184 1.18 5.29 15.64
N GLY A 185 0.18 4.39 15.66
CA GLY A 185 -1.23 4.65 15.37
C GLY A 185 -1.55 4.84 13.88
N SER A 186 -0.59 5.31 13.05
CA SER A 186 -0.80 5.54 11.63
C SER A 186 0.54 5.66 10.87
N SER A 187 0.46 5.63 9.52
CA SER A 187 1.60 5.95 8.64
C SER A 187 2.20 7.33 8.95
N ALA A 188 1.33 8.34 9.07
CA ALA A 188 1.75 9.70 9.42
C ALA A 188 2.40 9.79 10.81
N GLY A 189 1.90 9.05 11.80
CA GLY A 189 2.51 8.95 13.13
C GLY A 189 3.89 8.35 13.08
N LEU A 190 4.07 7.28 12.28
CA LEU A 190 5.37 6.61 12.13
C LEU A 190 6.37 7.50 11.40
N SER A 191 6.01 8.09 10.24
CA SER A 191 6.87 9.01 9.50
C SER A 191 7.22 10.26 10.29
N GLY A 192 6.23 10.85 10.98
CA GLY A 192 6.42 12.00 11.84
C GLY A 192 7.34 11.73 13.04
N SER A 193 7.37 10.50 13.56
CA SER A 193 8.31 10.12 14.61
C SER A 193 9.77 10.14 14.14
N ILE A 194 10.03 9.71 12.89
CA ILE A 194 11.36 9.77 12.26
C ILE A 194 11.76 11.23 12.03
N ALA A 195 10.87 12.03 11.40
CA ALA A 195 11.11 13.44 11.12
C ALA A 195 11.47 14.22 12.40
N LYS A 196 10.66 14.04 13.46
CA LYS A 196 10.91 14.66 14.75
C LYS A 196 12.26 14.26 15.34
N ALA A 197 12.63 12.99 15.28
CA ALA A 197 13.90 12.51 15.80
C ALA A 197 15.07 13.13 15.00
N TYR A 198 14.94 13.20 13.69
CA TYR A 198 15.95 13.76 12.80
C TYR A 198 16.16 15.27 13.04
N GLU A 199 15.08 16.05 13.15
CA GLU A 199 15.12 17.49 13.43
C GLU A 199 15.76 17.84 14.79
N ARG A 200 15.69 16.91 15.76
CA ARG A 200 16.19 17.08 17.11
C ARG A 200 17.51 16.36 17.39
N GLU A 201 18.02 15.65 16.40
CA GLU A 201 19.17 14.75 16.54
C GLU A 201 18.96 13.73 17.68
N GLU A 202 17.71 13.30 17.90
CA GLU A 202 17.35 12.29 18.90
C GLU A 202 17.49 10.88 18.35
N ALA A 203 17.76 9.89 19.21
CA ALA A 203 17.82 8.49 18.78
C ALA A 203 16.42 7.96 18.44
N TRP A 204 16.31 7.32 17.28
CA TRP A 204 15.11 6.63 16.83
C TRP A 204 15.48 5.22 16.38
N PHE A 205 14.64 4.22 16.71
CA PHE A 205 14.76 2.85 16.27
C PHE A 205 13.38 2.25 16.05
N GLY A 206 13.16 1.66 14.88
CA GLY A 206 11.87 1.05 14.58
C GLY A 206 11.78 0.44 13.19
N TYR A 207 10.60 -0.08 12.90
CA TYR A 207 10.21 -0.56 11.58
C TYR A 207 10.02 0.61 10.61
N TYR A 208 10.49 0.44 9.37
CA TYR A 208 10.13 1.30 8.25
C TYR A 208 10.30 0.56 6.92
N TRP A 209 9.86 1.19 5.82
CA TRP A 209 9.90 0.59 4.50
C TRP A 209 10.27 1.60 3.41
N ALA A 210 10.67 1.09 2.22
CA ALA A 210 10.88 1.83 0.98
C ALA A 210 10.02 1.23 -0.16
N PRO A 211 9.55 2.04 -1.13
CA PRO A 211 9.81 3.47 -1.33
C PRO A 211 8.97 4.37 -0.43
N THR A 212 9.57 5.44 0.11
CA THR A 212 8.88 6.50 0.89
C THR A 212 9.62 7.83 0.78
N ALA A 213 8.92 8.94 0.89
CA ALA A 213 9.52 10.27 0.96
C ALA A 213 10.50 10.41 2.14
N VAL A 214 10.18 9.80 3.27
CA VAL A 214 10.99 9.86 4.51
C VAL A 214 12.39 9.29 4.28
N LEU A 215 12.54 8.13 3.63
CA LEU A 215 13.86 7.55 3.34
C LEU A 215 14.59 8.28 2.21
N GLY A 216 13.87 9.03 1.37
CA GLY A 216 14.48 9.94 0.41
C GLY A 216 15.02 11.23 1.04
N LYS A 217 14.38 11.69 2.12
CA LYS A 217 14.69 12.96 2.80
C LYS A 217 15.69 12.81 3.94
N TYR A 218 15.59 11.73 4.71
CA TYR A 218 16.39 11.47 5.89
C TYR A 218 17.33 10.28 5.65
N ASP A 219 18.62 10.48 5.92
CA ASP A 219 19.64 9.43 5.77
C ASP A 219 19.50 8.40 6.90
N MET A 220 18.89 7.28 6.60
CA MET A 220 18.62 6.19 7.53
C MET A 220 19.43 4.95 7.17
N VAL A 221 19.78 4.16 8.16
CA VAL A 221 20.53 2.90 7.99
C VAL A 221 19.65 1.74 8.42
N LYS A 222 19.50 0.75 7.55
CA LYS A 222 18.85 -0.51 7.88
C LYS A 222 19.76 -1.34 8.78
N VAL A 223 19.22 -1.78 9.93
CA VAL A 223 19.94 -2.55 10.94
C VAL A 223 20.07 -4.00 10.47
N ASP A 224 21.28 -4.52 10.51
CA ASP A 224 21.57 -5.93 10.23
C ASP A 224 21.28 -6.78 11.49
N PHE A 225 20.46 -7.81 11.35
CA PHE A 225 20.11 -8.73 12.45
C PHE A 225 21.16 -9.84 12.65
N GLY A 226 22.13 -9.95 11.73
CA GLY A 226 23.18 -10.98 11.78
C GLY A 226 22.73 -12.38 11.38
N SER A 227 21.48 -12.54 10.97
CA SER A 227 20.86 -13.85 10.64
C SER A 227 20.80 -14.15 9.14
N GLY A 228 20.98 -13.13 8.29
CA GLY A 228 20.61 -13.22 6.87
C GLY A 228 19.10 -13.37 6.67
N VAL A 229 18.67 -13.69 5.44
CA VAL A 229 17.28 -13.93 5.08
C VAL A 229 16.97 -15.43 5.15
N ASP A 230 15.99 -15.82 5.96
CA ASP A 230 15.37 -17.15 5.95
C ASP A 230 13.90 -17.01 5.52
N GLU A 231 13.65 -17.16 4.22
CA GLU A 231 12.30 -17.01 3.64
C GLU A 231 11.31 -18.02 4.23
N LYS A 232 11.77 -19.24 4.55
CA LYS A 232 10.90 -20.24 5.14
C LYS A 232 10.46 -19.84 6.55
N GLU A 233 11.40 -19.43 7.40
CA GLU A 233 11.09 -18.92 8.75
C GLU A 233 10.18 -17.70 8.64
N PHE A 234 10.46 -16.78 7.71
CA PHE A 234 9.67 -15.57 7.53
C PHE A 234 8.21 -15.89 7.22
N VAL A 235 7.95 -16.73 6.22
CA VAL A 235 6.58 -17.07 5.81
C VAL A 235 5.88 -17.96 6.82
N SER A 236 6.55 -19.01 7.35
CA SER A 236 5.90 -20.01 8.20
C SER A 236 5.78 -19.63 9.68
N CYS A 237 6.48 -18.59 10.12
CA CYS A 237 6.49 -18.16 11.52
C CYS A 237 6.49 -16.64 11.68
N THR A 238 7.45 -15.91 11.11
CA THR A 238 7.60 -14.47 11.37
C THR A 238 6.33 -13.68 10.99
N THR A 239 5.63 -14.06 9.92
CA THR A 239 4.38 -13.41 9.48
C THR A 239 3.11 -14.02 10.11
N GLN A 240 3.24 -15.02 10.97
CA GLN A 240 2.11 -15.71 11.57
C GLN A 240 1.84 -15.20 13.00
N ALA A 241 0.58 -14.83 13.27
CA ALA A 241 0.19 -14.27 14.57
C ALA A 241 0.33 -15.28 15.75
N ASP A 242 0.21 -16.57 15.44
CA ASP A 242 0.29 -17.66 16.40
C ASP A 242 1.69 -18.31 16.49
N CYS A 243 2.71 -17.69 15.91
CA CYS A 243 4.09 -18.19 16.01
C CYS A 243 4.61 -18.11 17.45
N GLU A 244 4.81 -19.27 18.07
CA GLU A 244 5.25 -19.33 19.46
C GLU A 244 6.73 -19.01 19.65
N ASN A 245 7.60 -19.46 18.73
CA ASN A 245 9.05 -19.39 18.86
C ASN A 245 9.72 -18.83 17.58
N PRO A 246 9.48 -17.56 17.25
CA PRO A 246 10.07 -16.92 16.07
C PRO A 246 11.61 -16.87 16.20
N LYS A 247 12.28 -17.05 15.06
CA LYS A 247 13.74 -16.93 14.97
C LYS A 247 14.13 -15.63 14.26
N PRO A 248 15.31 -15.08 14.56
CA PRO A 248 15.80 -13.91 13.83
C PRO A 248 15.98 -14.22 12.34
N THR A 249 15.40 -13.38 11.49
CA THR A 249 15.62 -13.37 10.04
C THR A 249 15.51 -11.93 9.56
N MET A 250 16.33 -11.54 8.57
CA MET A 250 16.11 -10.29 7.86
C MET A 250 14.80 -10.38 7.06
N TYR A 251 14.18 -9.22 6.81
CA TYR A 251 13.05 -9.17 5.88
C TYR A 251 13.50 -9.61 4.49
N PRO A 252 12.80 -10.57 3.85
CA PRO A 252 13.05 -10.88 2.44
C PRO A 252 12.60 -9.71 1.55
N PRO A 253 12.99 -9.68 0.27
CA PRO A 253 12.39 -8.77 -0.70
C PRO A 253 10.86 -8.87 -0.66
N SER A 254 10.16 -7.74 -0.64
CA SER A 254 8.72 -7.69 -0.50
C SER A 254 8.05 -7.46 -1.85
N PRO A 255 7.46 -8.50 -2.49
CA PRO A 255 6.63 -8.31 -3.67
C PRO A 255 5.41 -7.48 -3.32
N VAL A 256 5.14 -6.47 -4.14
CA VAL A 256 3.98 -5.58 -3.99
C VAL A 256 3.11 -5.72 -5.23
N HIS A 257 1.95 -6.33 -5.05
CA HIS A 257 1.07 -6.70 -6.17
C HIS A 257 -0.22 -5.89 -6.18
N THR A 258 -0.77 -5.75 -7.38
CA THR A 258 -2.18 -5.46 -7.54
C THR A 258 -2.93 -6.77 -7.55
N ILE A 259 -3.87 -6.92 -6.64
CA ILE A 259 -4.76 -8.07 -6.55
C ILE A 259 -6.16 -7.65 -7.00
N THR A 260 -6.80 -8.48 -7.81
CA THR A 260 -8.20 -8.29 -8.21
C THR A 260 -9.02 -9.53 -7.88
N THR A 261 -10.33 -9.33 -7.76
CA THR A 261 -11.25 -10.47 -7.75
C THR A 261 -11.36 -11.09 -9.14
N GLU A 262 -11.62 -12.40 -9.19
CA GLU A 262 -11.90 -13.12 -10.45
C GLU A 262 -13.17 -12.58 -11.11
N GLU A 263 -14.17 -12.18 -10.31
CA GLU A 263 -15.42 -11.61 -10.80
C GLU A 263 -15.17 -10.31 -11.56
N PHE A 264 -14.45 -9.34 -10.96
CA PHE A 264 -14.08 -8.10 -11.64
C PHE A 264 -13.31 -8.37 -12.93
N ALA A 265 -12.28 -9.21 -12.87
CA ALA A 265 -11.44 -9.52 -14.03
C ALA A 265 -12.23 -10.16 -15.17
N SER A 266 -13.26 -10.95 -14.85
CA SER A 266 -14.12 -11.63 -15.83
C SER A 266 -15.19 -10.71 -16.40
N ARG A 267 -15.81 -9.82 -15.58
CA ARG A 267 -16.87 -8.90 -16.06
C ARG A 267 -16.29 -7.70 -16.83
N SER A 268 -15.05 -7.30 -16.53
CA SER A 268 -14.42 -6.12 -17.14
C SER A 268 -12.99 -6.41 -17.63
N PRO A 269 -12.81 -7.29 -18.65
CA PRO A 269 -11.48 -7.71 -19.11
C PRO A 269 -10.59 -6.55 -19.59
N ALA A 270 -11.17 -5.50 -20.17
CA ALA A 270 -10.44 -4.32 -20.64
C ALA A 270 -9.85 -3.52 -19.47
N ALA A 271 -10.64 -3.27 -18.43
CA ALA A 271 -10.20 -2.61 -17.20
C ALA A 271 -9.20 -3.50 -16.42
N TYR A 272 -9.42 -4.80 -16.35
CA TYR A 272 -8.45 -5.74 -15.76
C TYR A 272 -7.10 -5.70 -16.48
N ASN A 273 -7.08 -5.63 -17.83
CA ASN A 273 -5.84 -5.56 -18.61
C ASN A 273 -5.02 -4.29 -18.32
N TYR A 274 -5.64 -3.20 -17.91
CA TYR A 274 -4.95 -2.02 -17.39
C TYR A 274 -4.10 -2.38 -16.17
N PHE A 275 -4.66 -3.06 -15.17
CA PHE A 275 -3.95 -3.46 -13.95
C PHE A 275 -2.78 -4.41 -14.21
N THR A 276 -2.80 -5.19 -15.30
CA THR A 276 -1.66 -6.06 -15.68
C THR A 276 -0.45 -5.29 -16.17
N LYS A 277 -0.63 -4.02 -16.57
CA LYS A 277 0.42 -3.15 -17.12
C LYS A 277 0.81 -2.02 -16.18
N ARG A 278 -0.10 -1.62 -15.29
CA ARG A 278 0.13 -0.53 -14.36
C ARG A 278 1.15 -0.95 -13.32
N GLY A 279 2.24 -0.19 -13.22
CA GLY A 279 3.28 -0.36 -12.24
C GLY A 279 4.18 0.86 -12.19
N PHE A 280 4.63 1.16 -10.98
CA PHE A 280 5.57 2.26 -10.73
C PHE A 280 6.96 1.68 -10.43
N THR A 281 8.01 2.34 -10.94
CA THR A 281 9.36 2.09 -10.42
C THR A 281 9.50 2.74 -9.05
N ASN A 282 10.42 2.23 -8.22
CA ASN A 282 10.70 2.86 -6.94
C ASN A 282 11.24 4.28 -7.11
N ALA A 283 11.95 4.56 -8.22
CA ALA A 283 12.44 5.89 -8.54
C ALA A 283 11.28 6.86 -8.82
N ASP A 284 10.31 6.48 -9.66
CA ASP A 284 9.14 7.30 -9.95
C ASP A 284 8.29 7.52 -8.68
N MET A 285 8.05 6.45 -7.91
CA MET A 285 7.28 6.56 -6.68
C MET A 285 7.96 7.47 -5.65
N ASN A 286 9.27 7.36 -5.45
CA ASN A 286 9.99 8.27 -4.56
C ASN A 286 9.88 9.74 -4.97
N GLN A 287 9.93 10.05 -6.28
CA GLN A 287 9.75 11.43 -6.77
C GLN A 287 8.34 11.94 -6.49
N LEU A 288 7.32 11.13 -6.73
CA LEU A 288 5.92 11.49 -6.48
C LEU A 288 5.63 11.69 -5.00
N LEU A 289 6.16 10.81 -4.15
CA LEU A 289 5.99 10.92 -2.69
C LEU A 289 6.76 12.12 -2.11
N ALA A 290 7.95 12.45 -2.64
CA ALA A 290 8.66 13.65 -2.26
C ALA A 290 7.87 14.92 -2.65
N TRP A 291 7.30 14.95 -3.86
CA TRP A 291 6.45 16.05 -4.30
C TRP A 291 5.20 16.18 -3.42
N MET A 292 4.55 15.06 -3.09
CA MET A 292 3.40 15.00 -2.20
C MET A 292 3.70 15.63 -0.84
N GLU A 293 4.83 15.27 -0.23
CA GLU A 293 5.25 15.81 1.06
C GLU A 293 5.61 17.31 0.98
N ASP A 294 6.39 17.72 -0.02
CA ASP A 294 6.84 19.11 -0.18
C ASP A 294 5.68 20.09 -0.44
N ASN A 295 4.63 19.61 -1.09
CA ASN A 295 3.43 20.40 -1.37
C ASN A 295 2.30 20.21 -0.36
N GLN A 296 2.46 19.33 0.64
CA GLN A 296 1.43 18.94 1.60
C GLN A 296 0.15 18.44 0.88
N ALA A 297 0.35 17.80 -0.27
CA ALA A 297 -0.69 17.30 -1.13
C ALA A 297 -1.26 15.97 -0.62
N ASP A 298 -2.53 15.71 -0.92
CA ASP A 298 -3.14 14.40 -0.70
C ASP A 298 -2.98 13.45 -1.90
N GLY A 299 -3.61 12.28 -1.84
CA GLY A 299 -3.53 11.28 -2.90
C GLY A 299 -4.17 11.74 -4.20
N GLU A 300 -5.26 12.51 -4.14
CA GLU A 300 -5.96 13.03 -5.32
C GLU A 300 -5.16 14.16 -5.99
N GLU A 301 -4.65 15.10 -5.24
CA GLU A 301 -3.79 16.18 -5.74
C GLU A 301 -2.50 15.61 -6.36
N THR A 302 -1.93 14.59 -5.74
CA THR A 302 -0.73 13.90 -6.27
C THR A 302 -1.05 13.10 -7.53
N MET A 303 -2.24 12.50 -7.63
CA MET A 303 -2.73 11.84 -8.85
C MET A 303 -2.82 12.83 -10.01
N PHE A 304 -3.40 14.02 -9.82
CA PHE A 304 -3.44 15.05 -10.87
C PHE A 304 -2.03 15.47 -11.27
N HIS A 305 -1.14 15.73 -10.30
CA HIS A 305 0.26 16.04 -10.60
C HIS A 305 0.92 14.93 -11.44
N PHE A 306 0.71 13.67 -11.11
CA PHE A 306 1.25 12.53 -11.85
C PHE A 306 0.69 12.47 -13.28
N LEU A 307 -0.63 12.51 -13.44
CA LEU A 307 -1.26 12.36 -14.76
C LEU A 307 -0.90 13.49 -15.71
N GLU A 308 -0.78 14.71 -15.21
CA GLU A 308 -0.41 15.89 -16.00
C GLU A 308 1.07 15.92 -16.38
N ASN A 309 1.97 15.58 -15.45
CA ASN A 309 3.41 15.79 -15.62
C ASN A 309 4.19 14.55 -16.07
N TYR A 310 3.61 13.34 -15.96
CA TYR A 310 4.26 12.07 -16.32
C TYR A 310 3.44 11.25 -17.36
N PRO A 311 2.89 11.89 -18.43
CA PRO A 311 2.05 11.19 -19.40
C PRO A 311 2.77 10.03 -20.08
N GLN A 312 4.10 10.09 -20.24
CA GLN A 312 4.92 9.03 -20.83
C GLN A 312 4.88 7.73 -20.03
N ILE A 313 4.57 7.78 -18.71
CA ILE A 313 4.47 6.59 -17.85
C ILE A 313 3.09 5.96 -18.02
N TRP A 314 2.04 6.66 -17.66
CA TRP A 314 0.70 6.08 -17.57
C TRP A 314 0.03 5.80 -18.93
N THR A 315 0.37 6.57 -20.01
CA THR A 315 -0.17 6.28 -21.35
C THR A 315 0.31 4.95 -21.91
N ALA A 316 1.43 4.41 -21.40
CA ALA A 316 1.89 3.08 -21.78
C ALA A 316 1.04 1.95 -21.17
N TRP A 317 0.26 2.23 -20.12
CA TRP A 317 -0.58 1.24 -19.43
C TRP A 317 -1.92 1.01 -20.11
N VAL A 318 -2.36 1.94 -20.93
CA VAL A 318 -3.71 1.97 -21.51
C VAL A 318 -3.67 2.04 -23.05
N PRO A 319 -4.73 1.59 -23.75
CA PRO A 319 -4.90 1.85 -25.19
C PRO A 319 -4.96 3.35 -25.50
N GLN A 320 -4.58 3.73 -26.74
CA GLN A 320 -4.50 5.13 -27.13
C GLN A 320 -5.84 5.89 -27.05
N ASP A 321 -6.94 5.23 -27.34
CA ASP A 321 -8.28 5.81 -27.22
C ASP A 321 -8.67 6.08 -25.75
N VAL A 322 -8.30 5.18 -24.84
CA VAL A 322 -8.45 5.35 -23.40
C VAL A 322 -7.56 6.50 -22.91
N ALA A 323 -6.29 6.55 -23.33
CA ALA A 323 -5.39 7.65 -22.99
C ALA A 323 -5.96 9.02 -23.38
N LYS A 324 -6.57 9.15 -24.59
CA LYS A 324 -7.21 10.39 -25.03
C LYS A 324 -8.41 10.79 -24.18
N LYS A 325 -9.21 9.83 -23.72
CA LYS A 325 -10.34 10.11 -22.83
C LYS A 325 -9.86 10.64 -21.48
N VAL A 326 -8.86 9.98 -20.88
CA VAL A 326 -8.24 10.41 -19.63
C VAL A 326 -7.64 11.80 -19.77
N GLN A 327 -6.85 12.07 -20.84
CA GLN A 327 -6.28 13.39 -21.11
C GLN A 327 -7.34 14.49 -21.32
N GLY A 328 -8.51 14.14 -21.84
CA GLY A 328 -9.61 15.08 -22.01
C GLY A 328 -10.40 15.40 -20.74
N ALA A 329 -10.13 14.66 -19.64
CA ALA A 329 -10.76 14.83 -18.34
C ALA A 329 -9.83 15.55 -17.31
N LEU A 330 -8.53 15.67 -17.60
CA LEU A 330 -7.56 16.46 -16.85
C LEU A 330 -7.74 17.95 -17.15
#